data_9926210d78710ff065f9394dd96386bf
#
_entry.id   9926210d78710ff065f9394dd96386bf
#
_cell.length_a   1.000
_cell.length_b   1.000
_cell.length_c   1.000
_cell.angle_alpha   90.00
_cell.angle_beta   90.00
_cell.angle_gamma   90.00
#
_symmetry.space_group_name_H-M   'P 1'
#
loop_
_entity.id
_entity.type
_entity.pdbx_description
1 polymer ?
#
loop_
_entity_poly.entity_id
_entity_poly.type
_entity_poly.pdbx_seq_one_letter_code
_entity_poly.pdbx_strand_id
1 'polypeptide(L)'
;MRLAVLGHPVAFAVVELLFFVMLLTPFKISVFGLVIPLPAWLKATFGLSLPIMANISEIVRGSINSIPTGQWESAESLAFTRMQTLWRIILPQCIKRMTPPWMNWYAILTMSTPLISIVGVNDSMTLAQDALAAEQRTDLLMPMYGMLLV
;
A
#
# COMPACT_ATOMS: atom_id res chain seq x y z
N MET A 1 -21.64 -17.81 -9.98
CA MET A 1 -21.31 -16.39 -10.03
C MET A 1 -21.39 -15.66 -8.68
N ARG A 2 -22.25 -16.05 -7.74
CA ARG A 2 -22.35 -15.43 -6.39
C ARG A 2 -21.23 -15.79 -5.40
N LEU A 3 -20.58 -16.93 -5.53
CA LEU A 3 -19.46 -17.36 -4.66
C LEU A 3 -18.16 -16.56 -4.88
N ALA A 4 -17.93 -16.04 -6.09
CA ALA A 4 -16.76 -15.23 -6.40
C ALA A 4 -16.83 -13.83 -5.74
N VAL A 5 -18.03 -13.30 -5.49
CA VAL A 5 -18.24 -11.99 -4.84
C VAL A 5 -18.01 -12.06 -3.34
N LEU A 6 -18.28 -13.21 -2.71
CA LEU A 6 -18.06 -13.43 -1.26
C LEU A 6 -16.58 -13.74 -0.93
N GLY A 7 -15.82 -14.26 -1.90
CA GLY A 7 -14.39 -14.55 -1.69
C GLY A 7 -13.51 -13.31 -1.55
N HIS A 8 -13.91 -12.20 -2.16
CA HIS A 8 -13.13 -10.96 -2.11
C HIS A 8 -13.01 -10.32 -0.72
N PRO A 9 -14.11 -10.07 0.01
CA PRO A 9 -14.01 -9.45 1.33
C PRO A 9 -13.31 -10.35 2.35
N VAL A 10 -13.46 -11.67 2.22
CA VAL A 10 -12.79 -12.63 3.10
C VAL A 10 -11.29 -12.66 2.84
N ALA A 11 -10.85 -12.62 1.57
CA ALA A 11 -9.43 -12.55 1.23
C ALA A 11 -8.79 -11.26 1.76
N PHE A 12 -9.48 -10.12 1.67
CA PHE A 12 -9.03 -8.86 2.25
C PHE A 12 -8.90 -8.93 3.77
N ALA A 13 -9.92 -9.43 4.46
CA ALA A 13 -9.91 -9.59 5.90
C ALA A 13 -8.77 -10.53 6.37
N VAL A 14 -8.47 -11.58 5.62
CA VAL A 14 -7.35 -12.49 5.91
C VAL A 14 -6.00 -11.77 5.73
N VAL A 15 -5.85 -10.97 4.70
CA VAL A 15 -4.62 -10.20 4.46
C VAL A 15 -4.41 -9.14 5.56
N GLU A 16 -5.48 -8.45 5.98
CA GLU A 16 -5.43 -7.52 7.10
C GLU A 16 -5.11 -8.21 8.43
N LEU A 17 -5.68 -9.37 8.66
CA LEU A 17 -5.39 -10.17 9.85
C LEU A 17 -3.93 -10.64 9.87
N LEU A 18 -3.41 -11.14 8.75
CA LEU A 18 -2.01 -11.52 8.60
C LEU A 18 -1.07 -10.33 8.83
N PHE A 19 -1.45 -9.15 8.36
CA PHE A 19 -0.75 -7.91 8.63
C PHE A 19 -0.66 -7.64 10.14
N PHE A 20 -1.78 -7.72 10.85
CA PHE A 20 -1.85 -7.50 12.29
C PHE A 20 -1.02 -8.54 13.07
N VAL A 21 -1.11 -9.81 12.68
CA VAL A 21 -0.33 -10.89 13.28
C VAL A 21 1.17 -10.70 13.05
N MET A 22 1.58 -10.32 11.83
CA MET A 22 2.99 -10.04 11.53
C MET A 22 3.55 -8.85 12.32
N LEU A 23 2.73 -7.83 12.58
CA LEU A 23 3.12 -6.67 13.39
C LEU A 23 3.32 -7.03 14.87
N LEU A 24 2.43 -7.86 15.42
CA LEU A 24 2.40 -8.19 16.85
C LEU A 24 3.36 -9.33 17.26
N THR A 25 3.74 -10.20 16.32
CA THR A 25 4.62 -11.33 16.65
C THR A 25 6.10 -10.97 16.57
N PRO A 26 6.90 -11.29 17.59
CA PRO A 26 8.35 -11.18 17.50
C PRO A 26 8.88 -12.28 16.57
N PHE A 27 8.98 -11.97 15.29
CA PHE A 27 9.52 -12.92 14.31
C PHE A 27 11.04 -13.01 14.46
N LYS A 28 11.52 -14.16 14.90
CA LYS A 28 12.94 -14.52 14.94
C LYS A 28 13.18 -15.57 13.87
N ILE A 29 13.97 -15.24 12.86
CA ILE A 29 14.37 -16.24 11.86
C ILE A 29 15.61 -16.94 12.39
N SER A 30 15.50 -18.22 12.69
CA SER A 30 16.65 -19.06 12.99
C SER A 30 17.12 -19.76 11.70
N VAL A 31 18.20 -19.30 11.14
CA VAL A 31 18.86 -19.96 10.01
C VAL A 31 20.17 -20.53 10.52
N PHE A 32 20.37 -21.85 10.44
CA PHE A 32 21.59 -22.56 10.86
C PHE A 32 22.02 -22.30 12.31
N GLY A 33 21.07 -22.13 13.24
CA GLY A 33 21.42 -21.86 14.64
C GLY A 33 21.77 -20.41 14.98
N LEU A 34 21.82 -19.53 13.98
CA LEU A 34 21.96 -18.09 14.19
C LEU A 34 20.56 -17.48 14.28
N VAL A 35 20.22 -16.89 15.40
CA VAL A 35 18.98 -16.12 15.58
C VAL A 35 19.23 -14.71 15.10
N ILE A 36 18.77 -14.40 13.89
CA ILE A 36 18.84 -13.04 13.32
C ILE A 36 17.58 -12.30 13.75
N PRO A 37 17.66 -11.29 14.63
CA PRO A 37 16.50 -10.46 14.94
C PRO A 37 16.15 -9.63 13.72
N LEU A 38 14.94 -9.83 13.16
CA LEU A 38 14.46 -8.94 12.09
C LEU A 38 14.26 -7.54 12.66
N PRO A 39 14.84 -6.51 12.03
CA PRO A 39 14.62 -5.13 12.45
C PRO A 39 13.14 -4.76 12.30
N ALA A 40 12.64 -3.96 13.24
CA ALA A 40 11.22 -3.59 13.30
C ALA A 40 10.72 -2.92 12.01
N TRP A 41 11.56 -2.08 11.38
CA TRP A 41 11.24 -1.42 10.12
C TRP A 41 10.99 -2.39 8.96
N LEU A 42 11.75 -3.50 8.91
CA LEU A 42 11.57 -4.51 7.87
C LEU A 42 10.21 -5.21 8.01
N LYS A 43 9.84 -5.57 9.24
CA LYS A 43 8.54 -6.16 9.56
C LYS A 43 7.39 -5.23 9.20
N ALA A 44 7.50 -3.95 9.57
CA ALA A 44 6.52 -2.93 9.26
C ALA A 44 6.35 -2.76 7.73
N THR A 45 7.45 -2.72 6.99
CA THR A 45 7.43 -2.59 5.52
C THR A 45 6.74 -3.78 4.86
N PHE A 46 7.13 -4.99 5.21
CA PHE A 46 6.50 -6.20 4.67
C PHE A 46 5.03 -6.32 5.07
N GLY A 47 4.71 -6.04 6.33
CA GLY A 47 3.34 -6.06 6.81
C GLY A 47 2.44 -5.10 6.04
N LEU A 48 2.86 -3.85 5.84
CA LEU A 48 2.11 -2.85 5.08
C LEU A 48 2.05 -3.15 3.59
N SER A 49 3.08 -3.78 3.01
CA SER A 49 3.11 -4.06 1.57
C SER A 49 2.03 -5.04 1.13
N LEU A 50 1.69 -6.04 1.94
CA LEU A 50 0.72 -7.07 1.58
C LEU A 50 -0.69 -6.52 1.31
N PRO A 51 -1.33 -5.76 2.22
CA PRO A 51 -2.65 -5.18 1.97
C PRO A 51 -2.62 -4.17 0.81
N ILE A 52 -1.53 -3.42 0.65
CA ILE A 52 -1.37 -2.47 -0.44
C ILE A 52 -1.34 -3.20 -1.78
N MET A 53 -0.54 -4.25 -1.90
CA MET A 53 -0.46 -5.05 -3.13
C MET A 53 -1.83 -5.65 -3.50
N ALA A 54 -2.57 -6.17 -2.52
CA ALA A 54 -3.91 -6.70 -2.75
C ALA A 54 -4.87 -5.62 -3.27
N ASN A 55 -4.89 -4.46 -2.64
CA ASN A 55 -5.76 -3.35 -3.05
C ASN A 55 -5.39 -2.77 -4.42
N ILE A 56 -4.09 -2.59 -4.70
CA ILE A 56 -3.65 -2.13 -6.02
C ILE A 56 -4.05 -3.13 -7.10
N SER A 57 -3.90 -4.42 -6.85
CA SER A 57 -4.33 -5.48 -7.76
C SER A 57 -5.82 -5.37 -8.09
N GLU A 58 -6.68 -5.11 -7.10
CA GLU A 58 -8.12 -4.91 -7.31
C GLU A 58 -8.43 -3.62 -8.08
N ILE A 59 -7.72 -2.53 -7.84
CA ILE A 59 -7.87 -1.28 -8.59
C ILE A 59 -7.54 -1.51 -10.07
N VAL A 60 -6.45 -2.20 -10.37
CA VAL A 60 -6.06 -2.52 -11.75
C VAL A 60 -7.13 -3.39 -12.41
N ARG A 61 -7.56 -4.46 -11.75
CA ARG A 61 -8.60 -5.35 -12.24
C ARG A 61 -9.92 -4.63 -12.47
N GLY A 62 -10.35 -3.81 -11.51
CA GLY A 62 -11.57 -3.02 -11.61
C GLY A 62 -11.54 -2.02 -12.76
N SER A 63 -10.40 -1.35 -12.98
CA SER A 63 -10.25 -0.41 -14.08
C SER A 63 -10.30 -1.07 -15.45
N ILE A 64 -9.68 -2.24 -15.62
CA ILE A 64 -9.75 -3.01 -16.87
C ILE A 64 -11.18 -3.46 -17.14
N ASN A 65 -11.87 -3.99 -16.12
CA ASN A 65 -13.25 -4.44 -16.24
C ASN A 65 -14.25 -3.30 -16.49
N SER A 66 -13.90 -2.06 -16.15
CA SER A 66 -14.75 -0.89 -16.39
C SER A 66 -14.72 -0.40 -17.84
N ILE A 67 -13.84 -0.94 -18.68
CA ILE A 67 -13.77 -0.58 -20.09
C ILE A 67 -14.88 -1.28 -20.86
N PRO A 68 -15.70 -0.52 -21.65
CA PRO A 68 -16.77 -1.09 -22.43
C PRO A 68 -16.28 -2.16 -23.41
N THR A 69 -17.05 -3.24 -23.54
CA THR A 69 -16.77 -4.35 -24.46
C THR A 69 -16.58 -3.89 -25.91
N GLY A 70 -17.30 -2.84 -26.32
CA GLY A 70 -17.17 -2.25 -27.66
C GLY A 70 -15.76 -1.79 -28.02
N GLN A 71 -14.92 -1.44 -27.04
CA GLN A 71 -13.50 -1.12 -27.29
C GLN A 71 -12.70 -2.36 -27.69
N TRP A 72 -13.03 -3.49 -27.10
CA TRP A 72 -12.41 -4.78 -27.43
C TRP A 72 -12.85 -5.28 -28.80
N GLU A 73 -14.17 -5.20 -29.09
CA GLU A 73 -14.76 -5.58 -30.37
C GLU A 73 -14.25 -4.71 -31.51
N SER A 74 -14.16 -3.41 -31.32
CA SER A 74 -13.61 -2.49 -32.32
C SER A 74 -12.14 -2.76 -32.61
N ALA A 75 -11.34 -3.08 -31.60
CA ALA A 75 -9.94 -3.45 -31.79
C ALA A 75 -9.80 -4.79 -32.54
N GLU A 76 -10.67 -5.75 -32.28
CA GLU A 76 -10.71 -7.05 -32.96
C GLU A 76 -11.09 -6.86 -34.43
N SER A 77 -12.02 -5.98 -34.74
CA SER A 77 -12.41 -5.61 -36.11
C SER A 77 -11.26 -4.99 -36.92
N LEU A 78 -10.33 -4.33 -36.23
CA LEU A 78 -9.10 -3.77 -36.83
C LEU A 78 -7.94 -4.77 -36.86
N ALA A 79 -8.21 -6.06 -36.63
CA ALA A 79 -7.24 -7.14 -36.58
C ALA A 79 -6.10 -6.96 -35.55
N PHE A 80 -6.34 -6.22 -34.48
CA PHE A 80 -5.40 -6.14 -33.35
C PHE A 80 -5.35 -7.47 -32.60
N THR A 81 -4.17 -7.91 -32.24
CA THR A 81 -4.02 -9.03 -31.29
C THR A 81 -4.41 -8.57 -29.89
N ARG A 82 -4.85 -9.50 -29.03
CA ARG A 82 -5.25 -9.19 -27.65
C ARG A 82 -4.19 -8.40 -26.88
N MET A 83 -2.91 -8.72 -27.08
CA MET A 83 -1.81 -8.00 -26.44
C MET A 83 -1.66 -6.57 -26.97
N GLN A 84 -1.80 -6.38 -28.28
CA GLN A 84 -1.78 -5.04 -28.88
C GLN A 84 -2.94 -4.18 -28.40
N THR A 85 -4.14 -4.76 -28.33
CA THR A 85 -5.33 -4.09 -27.79
C THR A 85 -5.10 -3.65 -26.36
N LEU A 86 -4.56 -4.55 -25.52
CA LEU A 86 -4.29 -4.26 -24.11
C LEU A 86 -3.31 -3.09 -23.97
N TRP A 87 -2.17 -3.13 -24.64
CA TRP A 87 -1.10 -2.14 -24.48
C TRP A 87 -1.39 -0.79 -25.14
N ARG A 88 -2.02 -0.80 -26.32
CA ARG A 88 -2.22 0.43 -27.12
C ARG A 88 -3.54 1.14 -26.87
N ILE A 89 -4.59 0.39 -26.47
CA ILE A 89 -5.95 0.94 -26.36
C ILE A 89 -6.41 0.93 -24.90
N ILE A 90 -6.34 -0.23 -24.25
CA ILE A 90 -6.94 -0.43 -22.93
C ILE A 90 -6.10 0.20 -21.82
N LEU A 91 -4.81 -0.10 -21.77
CA LEU A 91 -3.92 0.36 -20.69
C LEU A 91 -3.85 1.89 -20.56
N PRO A 92 -3.73 2.69 -21.65
CA PRO A 92 -3.74 4.15 -21.53
C PRO A 92 -5.06 4.71 -20.97
N GLN A 93 -6.19 4.07 -21.28
CA GLN A 93 -7.49 4.44 -20.74
C GLN A 93 -7.63 4.05 -19.26
N CYS A 94 -7.08 2.88 -18.87
CA CYS A 94 -7.08 2.40 -17.50
C CYS A 94 -6.30 3.33 -16.57
N ILE A 95 -5.15 3.88 -16.99
CA ILE A 95 -4.32 4.77 -16.17
C ILE A 95 -5.14 5.96 -15.65
N LYS A 96 -5.94 6.59 -16.52
CA LYS A 96 -6.80 7.71 -16.13
C LYS A 96 -7.87 7.29 -15.09
N ARG A 97 -8.37 6.07 -15.18
CA ARG A 97 -9.39 5.55 -14.27
C ARG A 97 -8.81 5.05 -12.95
N MET A 98 -7.56 4.58 -12.96
CA MET A 98 -6.84 4.14 -11.76
C MET A 98 -6.35 5.31 -10.89
N THR A 99 -6.14 6.48 -11.46
CA THR A 99 -5.56 7.63 -10.75
C THR A 99 -6.36 8.04 -9.50
N PRO A 100 -7.70 8.22 -9.53
CA PRO A 100 -8.45 8.61 -8.34
C PRO A 100 -8.38 7.60 -7.19
N PRO A 101 -8.63 6.29 -7.38
CA PRO A 101 -8.51 5.33 -6.31
C PRO A 101 -7.06 5.15 -5.81
N TRP A 102 -6.07 5.37 -6.67
CA TRP A 102 -4.66 5.35 -6.29
C TRP A 102 -4.31 6.50 -5.34
N MET A 103 -4.79 7.71 -5.65
CA MET A 103 -4.61 8.88 -4.78
C MET A 103 -5.27 8.70 -3.42
N ASN A 104 -6.43 8.05 -3.37
CA ASN A 104 -7.09 7.70 -2.13
C ASN A 104 -6.24 6.73 -1.28
N TRP A 105 -5.66 5.70 -1.89
CA TRP A 105 -4.77 4.77 -1.20
C TRP A 105 -3.49 5.43 -0.72
N TYR A 106 -2.93 6.35 -1.50
CA TYR A 106 -1.78 7.15 -1.10
C TYR A 106 -2.09 8.00 0.15
N ALA A 107 -3.26 8.63 0.20
CA ALA A 107 -3.70 9.38 1.37
C ALA A 107 -3.86 8.47 2.61
N ILE A 108 -4.47 7.29 2.45
CA ILE A 108 -4.61 6.31 3.55
C ILE A 108 -3.23 5.87 4.06
N LEU A 109 -2.29 5.59 3.16
CA LEU A 109 -0.91 5.22 3.52
C LEU A 109 -0.23 6.32 4.33
N THR A 110 -0.34 7.56 3.89
CA THR A 110 0.25 8.70 4.59
C THR A 110 -0.36 8.87 5.98
N MET A 111 -1.67 8.65 6.12
CA MET A 111 -2.35 8.71 7.41
C MET A 111 -2.03 7.51 8.33
N SER A 112 -1.64 6.37 7.78
CA SER A 112 -1.26 5.18 8.56
C SER A 112 0.20 5.17 9.00
N THR A 113 1.04 6.05 8.48
CA THR A 113 2.45 6.15 8.87
C THR A 113 2.65 6.33 10.39
N PRO A 114 1.89 7.18 11.12
CA PRO A 114 2.03 7.31 12.57
C PRO A 114 1.74 6.02 13.36
N LEU A 115 0.94 5.10 12.79
CA LEU A 115 0.67 3.81 13.43
C LEU A 115 1.91 2.90 13.50
N ILE A 116 2.90 3.14 12.65
CA ILE A 116 4.16 2.40 12.65
C ILE A 116 4.96 2.69 13.92
N SER A 117 4.82 3.88 14.50
CA SER A 117 5.49 4.24 15.76
C SER A 117 5.03 3.35 16.93
N ILE A 118 3.80 2.84 16.91
CA ILE A 118 3.28 1.90 17.92
C ILE A 118 4.06 0.57 17.88
N VAL A 119 4.61 0.21 16.72
CA VAL A 119 5.40 -1.01 16.52
C VAL A 119 6.88 -0.82 16.91
N GLY A 120 7.23 0.37 17.41
CA GLY A 120 8.59 0.70 17.83
C GLY A 120 9.51 1.15 16.70
N VAL A 121 8.96 1.57 15.57
CA VAL A 121 9.71 2.25 14.50
C VAL A 121 9.47 3.75 14.65
N ASN A 122 10.48 4.46 15.10
CA ASN A 122 10.38 5.91 15.24
C ASN A 122 10.33 6.56 13.86
N ASP A 123 9.29 7.30 13.60
CA ASP A 123 9.15 8.17 12.44
C ASP A 123 9.95 9.47 12.67
N SER A 124 10.29 10.17 11.58
CA SER A 124 10.98 11.47 11.63
C SER A 124 10.29 12.47 12.56
N MET A 125 8.97 12.43 12.61
CA MET A 125 8.15 13.28 13.49
C MET A 125 8.31 12.92 14.96
N THR A 126 8.33 11.63 15.29
CA THR A 126 8.55 11.13 16.65
C THR A 126 9.96 11.46 17.13
N LEU A 127 10.96 11.25 16.27
CA LEU A 127 12.36 11.58 16.58
C LEU A 127 12.55 13.08 16.83
N ALA A 128 11.86 13.93 16.05
CA ALA A 128 11.86 15.37 16.24
C ALA A 128 11.23 15.79 17.58
N GLN A 129 10.11 15.15 17.94
CA GLN A 129 9.45 15.39 19.23
C GLN A 129 10.34 14.96 20.40
N ASP A 130 10.95 13.79 20.33
CA ASP A 130 11.83 13.27 21.38
C ASP A 130 13.06 14.17 21.56
N ALA A 131 13.67 14.64 20.45
CA ALA A 131 14.79 15.57 20.51
C ALA A 131 14.40 16.92 21.14
N LEU A 132 13.26 17.48 20.77
CA LEU A 132 12.77 18.74 21.33
C LEU A 132 12.36 18.60 22.80
N ALA A 133 11.80 17.46 23.18
CA ALA A 133 11.46 17.15 24.57
C ALA A 133 12.72 17.02 25.43
N ALA A 134 13.78 16.40 24.91
CA ALA A 134 15.07 16.25 25.60
C ALA A 134 15.75 17.62 25.83
N GLU A 135 15.62 18.56 24.90
CA GLU A 135 16.17 19.90 25.00
C GLU A 135 15.26 20.90 25.72
N GLN A 136 14.04 20.51 26.08
CA GLN A 136 12.98 21.36 26.68
C GLN A 136 12.64 22.62 25.84
N ARG A 137 12.86 22.55 24.53
CA ARG A 137 12.67 23.67 23.59
C ARG A 137 11.40 23.52 22.78
N THR A 138 10.26 23.75 23.43
CA THR A 138 8.94 23.73 22.79
C THR A 138 8.69 24.86 21.78
N ASP A 139 9.52 25.90 21.83
CA ASP A 139 9.50 27.04 20.91
C ASP A 139 9.87 26.65 19.45
N LEU A 140 10.63 25.58 19.28
CA LEU A 140 11.08 25.09 17.97
C LEU A 140 10.13 24.07 17.32
N LEU A 141 9.04 23.67 17.97
CA LEU A 141 8.09 22.69 17.41
C LEU A 141 7.50 23.15 16.06
N MET A 142 7.03 24.38 15.98
CA MET A 142 6.42 24.92 14.77
C MET A 142 7.40 24.99 13.57
N PRO A 143 8.60 25.57 13.70
CA PRO A 143 9.54 25.61 12.59
C PRO A 143 10.03 24.21 12.17
N MET A 144 10.18 23.28 13.12
CA MET A 144 10.66 21.93 12.82
C MET A 144 9.62 21.09 12.08
N TYR A 145 8.33 21.20 12.45
CA TYR A 145 7.25 20.61 11.69
C TYR A 145 7.10 21.24 10.30
N GLY A 146 7.32 22.54 10.19
CA GLY A 146 7.35 23.21 8.89
C GLY A 146 8.44 22.68 7.95
N MET A 147 9.61 22.33 8.47
CA MET A 147 10.70 21.72 7.69
C MET A 147 10.43 20.26 7.29
N LEU A 148 9.66 19.51 8.08
CA LEU A 148 9.30 18.13 7.76
C LEU A 148 8.18 18.04 6.70
N LEU A 149 7.44 19.12 6.47
CA LEU A 149 6.36 19.20 5.48
C LEU A 149 6.84 19.63 4.08
N VAL A 150 8.06 20.09 3.93
CA VAL A 150 8.68 20.50 2.67
C VAL A 150 9.54 19.38 2.10
#